data_1b1192ff1d4cf0978bc05729f7f49a4c
#
_entry.id   1b1192ff1d4cf0978bc05729f7f49a4c
#
_cell.length_a   1.000
_cell.length_b   1.000
_cell.length_c   1.000
_cell.angle_alpha   90.00
_cell.angle_beta   90.00
_cell.angle_gamma   90.00
#
_symmetry.space_group_name_H-M   'P 1'
#
loop_
_entity.id
_entity.type
_entity.pdbx_description
1 polymer ?
#
loop_
_entity_poly.entity_id
_entity_poly.type
_entity_poly.pdbx_seq_one_letter_code
_entity_poly.pdbx_strand_id
1 'polypeptide(L)'
;VVGEVGISVSIRPEDLEWRFCRGRGKGGQNRNKLDTAVHLTHRPTGIRVWCEDERKQSQNKRKALQRLTEEVEKRSREQAGAKQNKERRQQIGSGMRGDKIRTIRVRDDTVTNHLNGRKIRYTDYVKGIFKGLQ
;
A
#
# COMPACT_ATOMS: atom_id res chain seq x y z
N VAL A 1 -7.19 -9.58 -15.38
CA VAL A 1 -8.07 -8.45 -14.97
C VAL A 1 -7.92 -8.33 -13.47
N VAL A 2 -7.09 -7.39 -13.02
CA VAL A 2 -6.90 -7.11 -11.59
C VAL A 2 -8.07 -6.22 -11.19
N GLY A 3 -9.00 -6.78 -10.41
CA GLY A 3 -10.12 -6.02 -9.86
C GLY A 3 -9.57 -4.91 -8.96
N GLU A 4 -9.93 -3.67 -9.26
CA GLU A 4 -9.69 -2.53 -8.38
C GLU A 4 -10.47 -2.78 -7.08
N VAL A 5 -9.76 -3.02 -6.00
CA VAL A 5 -10.33 -3.01 -4.65
C VAL A 5 -10.62 -1.55 -4.33
N GLY A 6 -11.84 -1.12 -4.60
CA GLY A 6 -12.32 0.21 -4.23
C GLY A 6 -12.35 0.33 -2.70
N ILE A 7 -11.28 0.80 -2.12
CA ILE A 7 -11.25 1.14 -0.69
C ILE A 7 -11.90 2.50 -0.56
N SER A 8 -13.21 2.54 -0.29
CA SER A 8 -13.90 3.77 0.07
C SER A 8 -13.54 4.13 1.51
N VAL A 9 -12.69 5.13 1.67
CA VAL A 9 -12.40 5.68 2.99
C VAL A 9 -13.46 6.71 3.32
N SER A 10 -14.31 6.42 4.30
CA SER A 10 -15.26 7.39 4.81
C SER A 10 -14.58 8.36 5.79
N ILE A 11 -14.43 9.61 5.39
CA ILE A 11 -13.89 10.67 6.25
C ILE A 11 -15.05 11.28 7.04
N ARG A 12 -15.00 11.17 8.37
CA ARG A 12 -16.01 11.77 9.24
C ARG A 12 -15.67 13.23 9.51
N PRO A 13 -16.66 14.14 9.53
CA PRO A 13 -16.40 15.56 9.83
C PRO A 13 -15.76 15.79 11.20
N GLU A 14 -16.07 14.97 12.18
CA GLU A 14 -15.54 15.01 13.56
C GLU A 14 -14.03 14.70 13.65
N ASP A 15 -13.49 13.99 12.65
CA ASP A 15 -12.07 13.64 12.56
C ASP A 15 -11.24 14.74 11.90
N LEU A 16 -11.88 15.80 11.44
CA LEU A 16 -11.25 16.90 10.71
C LEU A 16 -10.99 18.10 11.64
N GLU A 17 -9.75 18.52 11.72
CA GLU A 17 -9.34 19.76 12.39
C GLU A 17 -9.03 20.83 11.37
N TRP A 18 -9.79 21.90 11.41
CA TRP A 18 -9.67 23.04 10.53
C TRP A 18 -8.94 24.19 11.20
N ARG A 19 -7.92 24.71 10.55
CA ARG A 19 -7.24 25.95 10.94
C ARG A 19 -7.24 26.92 9.76
N PHE A 20 -7.57 28.17 10.03
CA PHE A 20 -7.59 29.23 9.04
C PHE A 20 -6.46 30.21 9.34
N CYS A 21 -5.79 30.65 8.29
CA CYS A 21 -4.67 31.58 8.41
C CYS A 21 -4.54 32.42 7.15
N ARG A 22 -3.69 33.41 7.23
CA ARG A 22 -3.37 34.26 6.08
C ARG A 22 -2.51 33.52 5.09
N GLY A 23 -2.71 33.80 3.80
CA GLY A 23 -1.89 33.21 2.75
C GLY A 23 -0.43 33.65 2.87
N ARG A 24 0.51 32.77 2.52
CA ARG A 24 1.95 33.04 2.53
C ARG A 24 2.40 33.73 1.23
N GLY A 25 3.42 34.59 1.31
CA GLY A 25 4.05 35.23 0.17
C GLY A 25 3.61 36.66 -0.10
N LYS A 26 4.19 37.28 -1.12
CA LYS A 26 3.89 38.65 -1.55
C LYS A 26 2.46 38.75 -2.08
N GLY A 27 1.62 39.57 -1.48
CA GLY A 27 0.22 39.73 -1.87
C GLY A 27 -0.33 41.10 -1.51
N GLY A 28 -1.47 41.45 -2.10
CA GLY A 28 -2.17 42.69 -1.84
C GLY A 28 -2.88 42.70 -0.47
N GLN A 29 -3.56 43.83 -0.16
CA GLN A 29 -4.23 44.07 1.13
C GLN A 29 -5.19 42.95 1.55
N ASN A 30 -5.90 42.32 0.61
CA ASN A 30 -6.83 41.21 0.89
C ASN A 30 -6.14 39.99 1.48
N ARG A 31 -4.99 39.60 0.92
CA ARG A 31 -4.20 38.44 1.38
C ARG A 31 -3.60 38.66 2.77
N ASN A 32 -3.25 39.91 3.07
CA ASN A 32 -2.63 40.29 4.34
C ASN A 32 -3.64 40.51 5.47
N LYS A 33 -4.92 40.72 5.15
CA LYS A 33 -5.97 41.03 6.14
C LYS A 33 -6.91 39.85 6.40
N LEU A 34 -7.15 38.97 5.40
CA LEU A 34 -8.16 37.90 5.49
C LEU A 34 -7.50 36.51 5.62
N ASP A 35 -8.06 35.70 6.50
CA ASP A 35 -7.65 34.31 6.70
C ASP A 35 -8.26 33.39 5.63
N THR A 36 -7.76 33.50 4.39
CA THR A 36 -8.27 32.74 3.25
C THR A 36 -7.59 31.39 3.09
N ALA A 37 -6.39 31.20 3.62
CA ALA A 37 -5.69 29.92 3.57
C ALA A 37 -6.25 28.92 4.59
N VAL A 38 -6.30 27.67 4.18
CA VAL A 38 -6.89 26.57 4.94
C VAL A 38 -5.84 25.53 5.23
N HIS A 39 -5.69 25.20 6.48
CA HIS A 39 -4.91 24.06 6.95
C HIS A 39 -5.87 23.01 7.51
N LEU A 40 -5.91 21.85 6.89
CA LEU A 40 -6.79 20.74 7.25
C LEU A 40 -5.96 19.56 7.75
N THR A 41 -6.29 19.06 8.93
CA THR A 41 -5.65 17.89 9.53
C THR A 41 -6.67 16.80 9.75
N HIS A 42 -6.39 15.59 9.28
CA HIS A 42 -7.18 14.40 9.60
C HIS A 42 -6.55 13.70 10.80
N ARG A 43 -7.23 13.73 11.94
CA ARG A 43 -6.72 13.23 13.23
C ARG A 43 -6.29 11.77 13.21
N PRO A 44 -7.10 10.81 12.67
CA PRO A 44 -6.75 9.39 12.74
C PRO A 44 -5.50 9.02 11.93
N THR A 45 -5.29 9.67 10.77
CA THR A 45 -4.13 9.37 9.90
C THR A 45 -2.96 10.30 10.09
N GLY A 46 -3.17 11.45 10.76
CA GLY A 46 -2.18 12.51 10.92
C GLY A 46 -1.84 13.26 9.63
N ILE A 47 -2.59 13.04 8.55
CA ILE A 47 -2.37 13.70 7.27
C ILE A 47 -2.78 15.16 7.38
N ARG A 48 -1.92 16.05 6.88
CA ARG A 48 -2.11 17.50 6.89
C ARG A 48 -2.07 18.02 5.47
N VAL A 49 -3.07 18.84 5.12
CA VAL A 49 -3.18 19.46 3.81
C VAL A 49 -3.27 20.97 3.97
N TRP A 50 -2.52 21.67 3.13
CA TRP A 50 -2.54 23.12 3.03
C TRP A 50 -3.15 23.55 1.69
N CYS A 51 -4.05 24.54 1.70
CA CYS A 51 -4.63 25.10 0.49
C CYS A 51 -4.78 26.62 0.61
N GLU A 52 -4.15 27.35 -0.31
CA GLU A 52 -4.21 28.82 -0.42
C GLU A 52 -4.34 29.29 -1.88
N ASP A 53 -4.82 28.40 -2.76
CA ASP A 53 -4.82 28.62 -4.21
C ASP A 53 -5.85 29.68 -4.63
N GLU A 54 -6.97 29.73 -3.93
CA GLU A 54 -8.11 30.54 -4.32
C GLU A 54 -8.28 31.80 -3.45
N ARG A 55 -8.95 32.80 -4.03
CA ARG A 55 -9.24 34.07 -3.34
C ARG A 55 -10.24 33.89 -2.19
N LYS A 56 -11.19 32.94 -2.33
CA LYS A 56 -12.24 32.69 -1.33
C LYS A 56 -11.91 31.55 -0.42
N GLN A 57 -12.04 31.73 0.88
CA GLN A 57 -11.84 30.69 1.89
C GLN A 57 -12.69 29.44 1.64
N SER A 58 -13.95 29.61 1.19
CA SER A 58 -14.85 28.49 0.90
C SER A 58 -14.37 27.60 -0.24
N GLN A 59 -13.71 28.16 -1.24
CA GLN A 59 -13.11 27.41 -2.34
C GLN A 59 -11.88 26.64 -1.86
N ASN A 60 -11.03 27.28 -1.05
CA ASN A 60 -9.88 26.63 -0.43
C ASN A 60 -10.29 25.48 0.50
N LYS A 61 -11.40 25.62 1.24
CA LYS A 61 -11.98 24.51 2.03
C LYS A 61 -12.33 23.30 1.18
N ARG A 62 -13.03 23.51 0.06
CA ARG A 62 -13.42 22.40 -0.85
C ARG A 62 -12.19 21.72 -1.43
N LYS A 63 -11.22 22.49 -1.91
CA LYS A 63 -9.97 21.94 -2.45
C LYS A 63 -9.14 21.21 -1.39
N ALA A 64 -9.06 21.74 -0.18
CA ALA A 64 -8.36 21.08 0.92
C ALA A 64 -8.99 19.73 1.27
N LEU A 65 -10.32 19.66 1.30
CA LEU A 65 -11.05 18.44 1.56
C LEU A 65 -10.83 17.41 0.44
N GLN A 66 -10.90 17.83 -0.81
CA GLN A 66 -10.62 16.97 -1.97
C GLN A 66 -9.19 16.40 -1.90
N ARG A 67 -8.18 17.26 -1.72
CA ARG A 67 -6.78 16.82 -1.59
C ARG A 67 -6.57 15.87 -0.42
N LEU A 68 -7.24 16.13 0.71
CA LEU A 68 -7.17 15.24 1.85
C LEU A 68 -7.74 13.85 1.52
N THR A 69 -8.89 13.80 0.87
CA THR A 69 -9.52 12.54 0.47
C THR A 69 -8.59 11.74 -0.45
N GLU A 70 -8.04 12.39 -1.47
CA GLU A 70 -7.10 11.77 -2.40
C GLU A 70 -5.85 11.21 -1.68
N GLU A 71 -5.29 11.96 -0.74
CA GLU A 71 -4.10 11.54 0.00
C GLU A 71 -4.38 10.39 0.98
N VAL A 72 -5.54 10.43 1.66
CA VAL A 72 -5.98 9.33 2.55
C VAL A 72 -6.23 8.05 1.75
N GLU A 73 -6.92 8.15 0.61
CA GLU A 73 -7.15 7.01 -0.28
C GLU A 73 -5.84 6.43 -0.83
N LYS A 74 -4.93 7.30 -1.29
CA LYS A 74 -3.61 6.89 -1.78
C LYS A 74 -2.84 6.12 -0.71
N ARG A 75 -2.77 6.65 0.51
CA ARG A 75 -2.11 5.97 1.63
C ARG A 75 -2.76 4.64 1.99
N SER A 76 -4.08 4.56 1.93
CA SER A 76 -4.81 3.30 2.17
C SER A 76 -4.50 2.25 1.11
N ARG A 77 -4.46 2.64 -0.19
CA ARG A 77 -4.06 1.76 -1.30
C ARG A 77 -2.61 1.27 -1.16
N GLU A 78 -1.69 2.17 -0.79
CA GLU A 78 -0.28 1.82 -0.56
C GLU A 78 -0.12 0.82 0.59
N GLN A 79 -0.84 1.02 1.70
CA GLN A 79 -0.84 0.09 2.83
C GLN A 79 -1.40 -1.29 2.47
N ALA A 80 -2.52 -1.33 1.74
CA ALA A 80 -3.11 -2.57 1.25
C ALA A 80 -2.16 -3.30 0.29
N GLY A 81 -1.54 -2.58 -0.65
CA GLY A 81 -0.55 -3.13 -1.57
C GLY A 81 0.71 -3.64 -0.85
N ALA A 82 1.20 -2.91 0.15
CA ALA A 82 2.35 -3.33 0.94
C ALA A 82 2.06 -4.61 1.74
N LYS A 83 0.86 -4.72 2.33
CA LYS A 83 0.42 -5.93 3.04
C LYS A 83 0.35 -7.12 2.09
N GLN A 84 -0.29 -6.98 0.95
CA GLN A 84 -0.41 -8.03 -0.06
C GLN A 84 0.97 -8.48 -0.60
N ASN A 85 1.88 -7.51 -0.86
CA ASN A 85 3.23 -7.82 -1.30
C ASN A 85 4.05 -8.53 -0.23
N LYS A 86 3.87 -8.19 1.05
CA LYS A 86 4.49 -8.89 2.17
C LYS A 86 4.03 -10.34 2.24
N GLU A 87 2.72 -10.58 2.13
CA GLU A 87 2.15 -11.94 2.11
C GLU A 87 2.67 -12.75 0.92
N ARG A 88 2.69 -12.16 -0.29
CA ARG A 88 3.26 -12.80 -1.49
C ARG A 88 4.74 -13.17 -1.29
N ARG A 89 5.55 -12.25 -0.74
CA ARG A 89 6.97 -12.52 -0.47
C ARG A 89 7.16 -13.66 0.54
N GLN A 90 6.30 -13.75 1.56
CA GLN A 90 6.33 -14.84 2.51
C GLN A 90 6.00 -16.19 1.86
N GLN A 91 5.05 -16.22 0.92
CA GLN A 91 4.68 -17.44 0.19
C GLN A 91 5.74 -17.88 -0.83
N ILE A 92 6.35 -16.93 -1.53
CA ILE A 92 7.35 -17.20 -2.58
C ILE A 92 8.73 -17.51 -1.97
N GLY A 93 8.98 -17.06 -0.74
CA GLY A 93 10.31 -17.10 -0.13
C GLY A 93 11.26 -16.07 -0.72
N SER A 94 12.54 -16.22 -0.49
CA SER A 94 13.56 -15.26 -0.96
C SER A 94 13.82 -15.35 -2.47
N GLY A 95 13.37 -16.42 -3.14
CA GLY A 95 13.69 -16.73 -4.53
C GLY A 95 15.19 -17.03 -4.76
N MET A 96 15.97 -17.09 -3.69
CA MET A 96 17.39 -17.39 -3.78
C MET A 96 17.61 -18.86 -4.17
N ARG A 97 18.71 -19.11 -4.88
CA ARG A 97 19.09 -20.48 -5.31
C ARG A 97 19.26 -21.44 -4.12
N GLY A 98 19.51 -20.92 -2.91
CA GLY A 98 19.57 -21.66 -1.65
C GLY A 98 18.23 -22.16 -1.13
N ASP A 99 17.11 -21.53 -1.53
CA ASP A 99 15.76 -21.86 -1.07
C ASP A 99 15.11 -23.00 -1.87
N LYS A 100 15.92 -23.78 -2.59
CA LYS A 100 15.44 -24.94 -3.32
C LYS A 100 14.85 -25.97 -2.36
N ILE A 101 13.54 -26.19 -2.46
CA ILE A 101 12.87 -27.25 -1.71
C ILE A 101 13.11 -28.59 -2.38
N ARG A 102 13.03 -28.64 -3.72
CA ARG A 102 13.18 -29.90 -4.48
C ARG A 102 13.96 -29.68 -5.77
N THR A 103 14.75 -30.65 -6.16
CA THR A 103 15.38 -30.75 -7.48
C THR A 103 14.88 -31.96 -8.19
N ILE A 104 14.30 -31.79 -9.38
CA ILE A 104 13.81 -32.91 -10.22
C ILE A 104 14.80 -33.07 -11.38
N ARG A 105 15.38 -34.26 -11.49
CA ARG A 105 16.27 -34.67 -12.59
C ARG A 105 15.64 -35.81 -13.36
N VAL A 106 14.97 -35.48 -14.45
CA VAL A 106 14.24 -36.47 -15.26
C VAL A 106 15.20 -37.48 -15.89
N ARG A 107 16.39 -37.04 -16.33
CA ARG A 107 17.40 -37.91 -16.94
C ARG A 107 17.92 -38.99 -15.98
N ASP A 108 18.05 -38.63 -14.71
CA ASP A 108 18.63 -39.51 -13.66
C ASP A 108 17.52 -40.21 -12.89
N ASP A 109 16.26 -40.11 -13.31
CA ASP A 109 15.09 -40.63 -12.60
C ASP A 109 15.09 -40.31 -11.10
N THR A 110 15.53 -39.09 -10.71
CA THR A 110 15.69 -38.73 -9.31
C THR A 110 14.99 -37.44 -8.94
N VAL A 111 14.32 -37.45 -7.79
CA VAL A 111 13.77 -36.26 -7.12
C VAL A 111 14.43 -36.15 -5.76
N THR A 112 15.15 -35.06 -5.52
CA THR A 112 15.83 -34.82 -4.24
C THR A 112 15.06 -33.72 -3.47
N ASN A 113 14.69 -33.98 -2.24
CA ASN A 113 14.16 -32.98 -1.31
C ASN A 113 15.35 -32.43 -0.50
N HIS A 114 15.54 -31.09 -0.62
CA HIS A 114 16.66 -30.41 0.05
C HIS A 114 16.41 -30.11 1.53
N LEU A 115 15.14 -30.20 2.00
CA LEU A 115 14.81 -29.96 3.40
C LEU A 115 15.27 -31.14 4.30
N ASN A 116 15.13 -32.38 3.82
CA ASN A 116 15.47 -33.58 4.58
C ASN A 116 16.55 -34.48 3.91
N GLY A 117 17.10 -34.01 2.76
CA GLY A 117 18.14 -34.71 2.02
C GLY A 117 17.69 -36.01 1.34
N ARG A 118 16.41 -36.37 1.42
CA ARG A 118 15.90 -37.64 0.88
C ARG A 118 15.73 -37.62 -0.63
N LYS A 119 15.89 -38.79 -1.26
CA LYS A 119 15.76 -38.98 -2.71
C LYS A 119 14.73 -40.07 -2.99
N ILE A 120 13.89 -39.86 -4.00
CA ILE A 120 12.96 -40.83 -4.57
C ILE A 120 13.10 -40.85 -6.09
N ARG A 121 12.53 -41.91 -6.73
CA ARG A 121 12.49 -41.99 -8.18
C ARG A 121 11.49 -40.99 -8.75
N TYR A 122 11.82 -40.36 -9.88
CA TYR A 122 10.92 -39.42 -10.57
C TYR A 122 9.63 -40.13 -11.01
N THR A 123 9.72 -41.39 -11.48
CA THR A 123 8.59 -42.23 -11.84
C THR A 123 7.59 -42.43 -10.70
N ASP A 124 8.07 -42.60 -9.46
CA ASP A 124 7.24 -42.75 -8.26
C ASP A 124 6.64 -41.42 -7.86
N TYR A 125 7.40 -40.34 -8.01
CA TYR A 125 6.93 -38.96 -7.76
C TYR A 125 5.75 -38.57 -8.66
N VAL A 126 5.82 -38.91 -9.97
CA VAL A 126 4.73 -38.61 -10.93
C VAL A 126 3.49 -39.45 -10.62
N LYS A 127 3.64 -40.67 -10.10
CA LYS A 127 2.51 -41.52 -9.66
C LYS A 127 1.92 -41.12 -8.31
N GLY A 128 2.42 -40.03 -7.68
CA GLY A 128 1.93 -39.57 -6.39
C GLY A 128 2.41 -40.39 -5.18
N ILE A 129 3.41 -41.24 -5.36
CA ILE A 129 3.99 -42.05 -4.29
C ILE A 129 5.09 -41.23 -3.60
N PHE A 130 4.72 -40.56 -2.49
CA PHE A 130 5.65 -39.69 -1.73
C PHE A 130 6.29 -40.40 -0.52
N LYS A 131 6.17 -41.75 -0.40
CA LYS A 131 6.80 -42.51 0.67
C LYS A 131 8.32 -42.31 0.61
N GLY A 132 8.87 -41.56 1.55
CA GLY A 132 10.29 -41.22 1.60
C GLY A 132 10.64 -39.75 1.32
N LEU A 133 9.70 -38.92 0.92
CA LEU A 133 9.92 -37.48 0.72
C LEU A 133 9.42 -36.61 1.89
N GLN A 134 8.61 -37.23 2.76
CA GLN A 134 8.11 -36.58 3.99
C GLN A 134 9.19 -36.54 5.06
#